data_ea4c38ef1da2469ce6e221ab7a51f5e1
#
_entry.id   ea4c38ef1da2469ce6e221ab7a51f5e1
#
_cell.length_a   1.000
_cell.length_b   1.000
_cell.length_c   1.000
_cell.angle_alpha   90.00
_cell.angle_beta   90.00
_cell.angle_gamma   90.00
#
_symmetry.space_group_name_H-M   'P 1'
#
loop_
_entity.id
_entity.type
_entity.pdbx_description
1 polymer ?
#
loop_
_entity_poly.entity_id
_entity_poly.type
_entity_poly.pdbx_seq_one_letter_code
_entity_poly.pdbx_strand_id
1 'polypeptide(L)'
;MRSRGLQNSPSKSLKKVSVRHALAIPLTAACLVAVPCRSAEFHAWEVDGLLDLTASYGLGVRVEDADPGLVAVANGGERTSANQDDGTLNYDKGIISNALRLNADLTLAWRQFGAYIRGFAFYDYENQKEDRARTPLTDVGKDIIGEDADLLDYYISMQQTIGGIPLVFRLGDQVVNWGETSFIRDGIDIINPLDLSALDVPATPARDVLIPQGMLWGAAAVTTRVALEAYYQYEWKPVLLPPVGSYFSTNDLLGGDGLNVAMLGAGRFSDLGTDLDTAFGLPTGTLGFDPNFSKLPGSGGRETPSDGGQFGVAVTSILPGTNATKLSAHLVRYHSRLPLVNGLTASQTAIDQTSQADVDALAATLVPPYLSTGLTPSEAADAASQTAEALTTSQYANAAGYQVEYPEDITMVGVGFNTATLARGILISGEVSHHRNYPFQISLNELFAAVLSPIQFTGSDSPLGTFGADQRIKGFVRLNRTQATLGLTQLFGARLRAAQTAVNADIAWVHVHDMPGRNELPLQAVEPPSADSWGYRLGGSLTYEGVLGGVSVIPSVIFTHDVRGTTPSPVSTFVEERKSFTVGLGVNYINRWTGSLSYTNFFGAGARNLVNDRDQIRLRVSYSF
;
A
#
# COMPACT_ATOMS: atom_id res chain seq x y z
N MET A 1 -52.36 -8.70 -5.38
CA MET A 1 -51.36 -9.34 -4.50
C MET A 1 -50.19 -8.37 -4.42
N ARG A 2 -49.77 -7.98 -3.22
CA ARG A 2 -48.90 -6.84 -2.98
C ARG A 2 -47.44 -7.21 -3.25
N SER A 3 -46.78 -6.48 -4.17
CA SER A 3 -45.33 -6.46 -4.37
C SER A 3 -44.68 -5.72 -3.18
N ARG A 4 -43.81 -6.41 -2.44
CA ARG A 4 -42.94 -5.76 -1.45
C ARG A 4 -41.73 -5.24 -2.19
N GLY A 5 -41.58 -3.93 -2.24
CA GLY A 5 -40.36 -3.27 -2.67
C GLY A 5 -39.20 -3.58 -1.71
N LEU A 6 -38.09 -3.98 -2.27
CA LEU A 6 -36.81 -4.04 -1.59
C LEU A 6 -36.31 -2.60 -1.37
N GLN A 7 -36.35 -2.15 -0.12
CA GLN A 7 -35.71 -0.91 0.30
C GLN A 7 -34.19 -1.14 0.29
N ASN A 8 -33.51 -0.37 -0.57
CA ASN A 8 -32.08 -0.18 -0.53
C ASN A 8 -31.71 0.37 0.85
N SER A 9 -30.98 -0.43 1.62
CA SER A 9 -30.28 0.02 2.82
C SER A 9 -29.17 0.98 2.39
N PRO A 10 -29.07 2.21 2.92
CA PRO A 10 -27.96 3.09 2.62
C PRO A 10 -26.67 2.46 3.14
N SER A 11 -25.67 2.37 2.28
CA SER A 11 -24.29 2.05 2.66
C SER A 11 -23.92 2.90 3.87
N LYS A 12 -23.51 2.27 4.96
CA LYS A 12 -22.89 2.98 6.08
C LYS A 12 -21.58 3.57 5.56
N SER A 13 -21.62 4.83 5.14
CA SER A 13 -20.41 5.62 5.00
C SER A 13 -19.72 5.55 6.36
N LEU A 14 -18.46 5.17 6.34
CA LEU A 14 -17.55 5.31 7.47
C LEU A 14 -17.66 6.79 7.91
N LYS A 15 -18.47 7.07 8.92
CA LYS A 15 -18.44 8.35 9.59
C LYS A 15 -17.10 8.38 10.34
N LYS A 16 -16.05 8.88 9.66
CA LYS A 16 -14.94 9.50 10.36
C LYS A 16 -15.60 10.47 11.35
N VAL A 17 -15.38 10.27 12.63
CA VAL A 17 -15.70 11.29 13.63
C VAL A 17 -14.67 12.38 13.36
N SER A 18 -14.96 13.19 12.34
CA SER A 18 -14.18 14.36 12.01
C SER A 18 -14.35 15.35 13.15
N VAL A 19 -13.32 15.54 13.93
CA VAL A 19 -13.16 16.70 14.83
C VAL A 19 -12.94 17.97 13.97
N ARG A 20 -13.61 18.07 12.83
CA ARG A 20 -13.43 19.08 11.76
C ARG A 20 -13.87 20.50 12.13
N HIS A 21 -14.37 20.78 13.32
CA HIS A 21 -14.94 22.11 13.61
C HIS A 21 -14.39 22.84 14.85
N ALA A 22 -13.28 22.41 15.44
CA ALA A 22 -12.74 23.07 16.62
C ALA A 22 -11.32 23.65 16.49
N LEU A 23 -10.61 23.45 15.38
CA LEU A 23 -9.22 23.93 15.24
C LEU A 23 -8.92 24.50 13.83
N ALA A 24 -9.78 25.38 13.34
CA ALA A 24 -9.36 26.34 12.33
C ALA A 24 -8.54 27.44 13.01
N ILE A 25 -7.35 27.11 13.47
CA ILE A 25 -6.32 28.10 13.82
C ILE A 25 -5.53 28.31 12.52
N PRO A 26 -5.51 29.54 11.96
CA PRO A 26 -4.59 29.83 10.88
C PRO A 26 -3.17 29.68 11.46
N LEU A 27 -2.44 28.65 11.04
CA LEU A 27 -1.01 28.49 11.30
C LEU A 27 -0.23 29.52 10.48
N THR A 28 -0.51 30.80 10.68
CA THR A 28 0.39 31.87 10.25
C THR A 28 1.60 31.81 11.18
N ALA A 29 2.73 31.35 10.61
CA ALA A 29 4.09 31.56 11.12
C ALA A 29 4.19 31.60 12.65
N ALA A 30 3.92 30.49 13.31
CA ALA A 30 4.38 30.32 14.68
C ALA A 30 5.90 30.18 14.60
N CYS A 31 6.61 31.31 14.73
CA CYS A 31 7.97 31.30 15.23
C CYS A 31 8.04 30.26 16.34
N LEU A 32 8.91 29.27 16.21
CA LEU A 32 9.31 28.35 17.26
C LEU A 32 9.88 29.19 18.44
N VAL A 33 8.99 29.83 19.17
CA VAL A 33 9.31 30.29 20.53
C VAL A 33 9.37 28.98 21.30
N ALA A 34 10.57 28.55 21.59
CA ALA A 34 10.85 27.43 22.46
C ALA A 34 10.23 27.72 23.84
N VAL A 35 8.95 27.43 23.98
CA VAL A 35 8.37 27.21 25.30
C VAL A 35 9.02 25.93 25.78
N PRO A 36 9.70 25.92 26.95
CA PRO A 36 10.25 24.69 27.48
C PRO A 36 9.09 23.80 27.97
N CYS A 37 8.39 23.15 27.03
CA CYS A 37 7.56 22.01 27.34
C CYS A 37 8.51 20.82 27.58
N ARG A 38 8.68 20.41 28.80
CA ARG A 38 9.21 19.10 29.17
C ARG A 38 8.09 18.10 28.98
N SER A 39 8.38 16.81 28.70
CA SER A 39 7.43 15.74 28.95
C SER A 39 6.68 16.06 30.22
N ALA A 40 5.38 16.31 30.12
CA ALA A 40 4.63 16.79 31.27
C ALA A 40 4.23 15.57 32.09
N GLU A 41 5.06 15.27 33.11
CA GLU A 41 4.63 14.38 34.17
C GLU A 41 3.67 15.14 35.08
N PHE A 42 2.52 14.57 35.35
CA PHE A 42 1.55 15.13 36.29
C PHE A 42 0.97 14.02 37.17
N HIS A 43 0.70 14.40 38.38
CA HIS A 43 0.04 13.54 39.36
C HIS A 43 -1.22 14.25 39.83
N ALA A 44 -2.37 13.65 39.60
CA ALA A 44 -3.66 14.17 40.00
C ALA A 44 -4.45 13.08 40.74
N TRP A 45 -4.73 13.29 42.02
CA TRP A 45 -5.31 12.30 42.93
C TRP A 45 -4.45 11.03 43.02
N GLU A 46 -4.90 9.90 42.44
CA GLU A 46 -4.18 8.62 42.39
C GLU A 46 -3.77 8.28 40.94
N VAL A 47 -3.84 9.24 40.01
CA VAL A 47 -3.51 9.05 38.61
C VAL A 47 -2.16 9.67 38.30
N ASP A 48 -1.23 8.86 37.81
CA ASP A 48 0.03 9.31 37.22
C ASP A 48 -0.17 9.48 35.70
N GLY A 49 0.20 10.65 35.20
CA GLY A 49 0.10 10.98 33.79
C GLY A 49 1.44 11.40 33.20
N LEU A 50 1.70 10.95 31.96
CA LEU A 50 2.84 11.35 31.13
C LEU A 50 2.32 11.80 29.77
N LEU A 51 2.62 13.03 29.38
CA LEU A 51 2.34 13.57 28.06
C LEU A 51 3.64 13.88 27.35
N ASP A 52 3.89 13.17 26.24
CA ASP A 52 5.01 13.40 25.33
C ASP A 52 4.52 14.06 24.04
N LEU A 53 5.14 15.18 23.66
CA LEU A 53 4.87 15.88 22.42
C LEU A 53 6.10 15.85 21.53
N THR A 54 5.91 15.58 20.24
CA THR A 54 6.99 15.61 19.23
C THR A 54 6.53 16.41 18.02
N ALA A 55 7.25 17.49 17.73
CA ALA A 55 7.09 18.24 16.49
C ALA A 55 8.14 17.78 15.47
N SER A 56 7.74 17.53 14.24
CA SER A 56 8.61 17.06 13.15
C SER A 56 8.41 17.92 11.91
N TYR A 57 9.50 18.21 11.21
CA TYR A 57 9.51 18.76 9.87
C TYR A 57 10.11 17.73 8.92
N GLY A 58 9.48 17.51 7.76
CA GLY A 58 9.92 16.61 6.72
C GLY A 58 9.95 17.30 5.36
N LEU A 59 11.02 17.07 4.61
CA LEU A 59 11.17 17.54 3.22
C LEU A 59 11.57 16.34 2.35
N GLY A 60 10.83 16.14 1.25
CA GLY A 60 11.13 15.18 0.19
C GLY A 60 11.48 15.92 -1.10
N VAL A 61 12.51 15.45 -1.79
CA VAL A 61 12.96 16.04 -3.07
C VAL A 61 13.22 14.91 -4.07
N ARG A 62 12.51 14.91 -5.20
CA ARG A 62 12.81 14.06 -6.36
C ARG A 62 14.06 14.54 -7.06
N VAL A 63 14.97 13.62 -7.40
CA VAL A 63 16.26 13.98 -8.03
C VAL A 63 16.45 13.36 -9.42
N GLU A 64 15.51 12.52 -9.86
CA GLU A 64 15.54 11.83 -11.14
C GLU A 64 14.37 12.25 -12.05
N ASP A 65 14.59 12.22 -13.36
CA ASP A 65 13.55 12.47 -14.37
C ASP A 65 12.61 11.25 -14.46
N ALA A 66 11.42 11.45 -15.02
CA ALA A 66 10.50 10.37 -15.34
C ALA A 66 11.18 9.37 -16.30
N ASP A 67 11.05 8.07 -15.99
CA ASP A 67 11.52 7.00 -16.87
C ASP A 67 10.47 6.76 -17.99
N PRO A 68 10.81 6.96 -19.28
CA PRO A 68 9.88 6.71 -20.39
C PRO A 68 9.30 5.30 -20.39
N GLY A 69 10.03 4.30 -19.87
CA GLY A 69 9.53 2.93 -19.70
C GLY A 69 8.42 2.76 -18.67
N LEU A 70 8.18 3.77 -17.80
CA LEU A 70 7.07 3.81 -16.84
C LEU A 70 5.89 4.65 -17.32
N VAL A 71 6.03 5.40 -18.41
CA VAL A 71 5.02 6.31 -18.98
C VAL A 71 4.36 5.65 -20.19
N ALA A 72 3.03 5.76 -20.31
CA ALA A 72 2.28 5.22 -21.42
C ALA A 72 2.67 5.84 -22.77
N VAL A 73 2.54 5.08 -23.84
CA VAL A 73 2.80 5.57 -25.22
C VAL A 73 1.94 6.80 -25.52
N ALA A 74 0.67 6.80 -25.17
CA ALA A 74 -0.23 7.95 -25.36
C ALA A 74 0.17 9.19 -24.54
N ASN A 75 0.97 9.02 -23.50
CA ASN A 75 1.46 10.07 -22.62
C ASN A 75 2.92 10.46 -22.93
N GLY A 76 3.47 9.97 -24.07
CA GLY A 76 4.81 10.30 -24.56
C GLY A 76 5.92 9.35 -24.11
N GLY A 77 5.59 8.21 -23.52
CA GLY A 77 6.53 7.17 -23.11
C GLY A 77 6.50 5.90 -23.97
N GLU A 78 6.90 4.78 -23.38
CA GLU A 78 7.09 3.49 -24.06
C GLU A 78 6.21 2.37 -23.48
N ARG A 79 5.48 2.62 -22.35
CA ARG A 79 4.71 1.60 -21.63
C ARG A 79 3.40 1.28 -22.31
N THR A 80 3.05 0.00 -22.32
CA THR A 80 1.76 -0.51 -22.85
C THR A 80 0.63 -0.51 -21.79
N SER A 81 0.62 0.48 -20.91
CA SER A 81 -0.43 0.68 -19.90
C SER A 81 -0.41 2.14 -19.41
N ALA A 82 -1.57 2.78 -19.40
CA ALA A 82 -1.79 4.11 -18.83
C ALA A 82 -2.43 4.03 -17.44
N ASN A 83 -2.32 2.88 -16.76
CA ASN A 83 -2.92 2.64 -15.44
C ASN A 83 -1.90 2.74 -14.29
N GLN A 84 -0.72 3.33 -14.52
CA GLN A 84 0.38 3.29 -13.55
C GLN A 84 1.32 4.51 -13.63
N ASP A 85 1.03 5.51 -14.47
CA ASP A 85 1.98 6.59 -14.78
C ASP A 85 1.64 7.96 -14.18
N ASP A 86 0.45 8.14 -13.58
CA ASP A 86 0.06 9.40 -12.96
C ASP A 86 1.04 9.85 -11.86
N GLY A 87 1.46 8.94 -10.98
CA GLY A 87 2.44 9.25 -9.94
C GLY A 87 3.82 9.63 -10.49
N THR A 88 4.21 9.10 -11.66
CA THR A 88 5.44 9.47 -12.39
C THR A 88 5.33 10.89 -12.97
N LEU A 89 4.18 11.20 -13.58
CA LEU A 89 3.94 12.41 -14.37
C LEU A 89 3.52 13.63 -13.53
N ASN A 90 2.99 13.42 -12.32
CA ASN A 90 2.51 14.49 -11.46
C ASN A 90 3.61 15.29 -10.75
N TYR A 91 4.83 14.77 -10.70
CA TYR A 91 5.92 15.39 -9.98
C TYR A 91 7.18 15.50 -10.87
N ASP A 92 7.60 16.70 -11.15
CA ASP A 92 8.90 16.99 -11.75
C ASP A 92 10.04 16.82 -10.72
N LYS A 93 11.31 16.94 -11.17
CA LYS A 93 12.44 17.10 -10.24
C LYS A 93 12.20 18.30 -9.34
N GLY A 94 12.37 18.11 -8.05
CA GLY A 94 12.14 19.14 -7.06
C GLY A 94 11.41 18.63 -5.84
N ILE A 95 10.74 19.53 -5.14
CA ILE A 95 10.05 19.22 -3.89
C ILE A 95 8.81 18.35 -4.19
N ILE A 96 8.73 17.20 -3.51
CA ILE A 96 7.60 16.26 -3.59
C ILE A 96 6.78 16.23 -2.29
N SER A 97 7.35 16.72 -1.18
CA SER A 97 6.67 16.85 0.11
C SER A 97 7.38 17.91 0.95
N ASN A 98 6.60 18.70 1.69
CA ASN A 98 7.07 19.74 2.61
C ASN A 98 6.12 19.80 3.81
N ALA A 99 6.34 18.91 4.80
CA ALA A 99 5.37 18.60 5.82
C ALA A 99 5.82 19.03 7.23
N LEU A 100 4.88 19.61 7.99
CA LEU A 100 4.95 19.75 9.43
C LEU A 100 4.04 18.73 10.09
N ARG A 101 4.51 18.05 11.15
CA ARG A 101 3.75 17.04 11.89
C ARG A 101 3.92 17.23 13.40
N LEU A 102 2.84 17.12 14.13
CA LEU A 102 2.79 17.05 15.59
C LEU A 102 2.27 15.67 16.00
N ASN A 103 2.99 15.00 16.88
CA ASN A 103 2.54 13.77 17.54
C ASN A 103 2.38 14.03 19.03
N ALA A 104 1.35 13.44 19.63
CA ALA A 104 1.07 13.48 21.05
C ALA A 104 0.84 12.07 21.58
N ASP A 105 1.55 11.70 22.64
CA ASP A 105 1.44 10.42 23.34
C ASP A 105 1.05 10.70 24.80
N LEU A 106 -0.13 10.24 25.24
CA LEU A 106 -0.60 10.37 26.62
C LEU A 106 -0.69 8.98 27.25
N THR A 107 0.06 8.79 28.33
CA THR A 107 -0.02 7.60 29.18
C THR A 107 -0.62 7.97 30.53
N LEU A 108 -1.62 7.23 30.98
CA LEU A 108 -2.24 7.36 32.29
C LEU A 108 -2.13 6.04 33.06
N ALA A 109 -1.79 6.10 34.32
CA ALA A 109 -1.72 4.95 35.22
C ALA A 109 -2.49 5.22 36.52
N TRP A 110 -3.36 4.28 36.90
CA TRP A 110 -4.15 4.29 38.10
C TRP A 110 -4.25 2.89 38.72
N ARG A 111 -3.49 2.62 39.75
CA ARG A 111 -3.41 1.29 40.39
C ARG A 111 -3.08 0.18 39.36
N GLN A 112 -4.00 -0.79 39.14
CA GLN A 112 -3.84 -1.85 38.15
C GLN A 112 -4.33 -1.46 36.74
N PHE A 113 -4.92 -0.29 36.58
CA PHE A 113 -5.45 0.19 35.30
C PHE A 113 -4.49 1.17 34.64
N GLY A 114 -4.51 1.19 33.32
CA GLY A 114 -3.82 2.18 32.51
C GLY A 114 -4.68 2.62 31.33
N ALA A 115 -4.34 3.76 30.75
CA ALA A 115 -4.85 4.18 29.46
C ALA A 115 -3.69 4.75 28.64
N TYR A 116 -3.73 4.50 27.33
CA TYR A 116 -2.79 5.04 26.38
C TYR A 116 -3.56 5.67 25.23
N ILE A 117 -3.18 6.88 24.85
CA ILE A 117 -3.78 7.60 23.73
C ILE A 117 -2.64 8.21 22.94
N ARG A 118 -2.59 7.91 21.64
CA ARG A 118 -1.65 8.51 20.69
C ARG A 118 -2.43 9.10 19.52
N GLY A 119 -2.06 10.32 19.15
CA GLY A 119 -2.63 11.00 18.00
C GLY A 119 -1.59 11.82 17.27
N PHE A 120 -1.96 12.27 16.09
CA PHE A 120 -1.14 13.16 15.28
C PHE A 120 -1.99 14.22 14.58
N ALA A 121 -1.30 15.26 14.11
CA ALA A 121 -1.80 16.19 13.12
C ALA A 121 -0.64 16.57 12.20
N PHE A 122 -0.88 16.67 10.89
CA PHE A 122 0.13 17.15 9.95
C PHE A 122 -0.47 18.02 8.86
N TYR A 123 0.40 18.80 8.23
CA TYR A 123 0.09 19.60 7.04
C TYR A 123 1.29 19.56 6.10
N ASP A 124 1.07 19.13 4.86
CA ASP A 124 2.06 19.10 3.79
C ASP A 124 1.73 20.17 2.75
N TYR A 125 2.56 21.23 2.73
CA TYR A 125 2.40 22.38 1.85
C TYR A 125 2.51 22.02 0.36
N GLU A 126 3.25 20.96 0.03
CA GLU A 126 3.41 20.53 -1.36
C GLU A 126 2.20 19.73 -1.82
N ASN A 127 1.74 18.76 -1.03
CA ASN A 127 0.63 17.89 -1.39
C ASN A 127 -0.74 18.55 -1.27
N GLN A 128 -0.84 19.74 -0.64
CA GLN A 128 -2.05 20.57 -0.63
C GLN A 128 -2.20 21.49 -1.84
N LYS A 129 -1.18 21.61 -2.72
CA LYS A 129 -1.30 22.42 -3.93
C LYS A 129 -2.37 21.86 -4.87
N GLU A 130 -3.13 22.77 -5.49
CA GLU A 130 -4.15 22.42 -6.48
C GLU A 130 -3.54 21.95 -7.80
N ASP A 131 -2.44 22.58 -8.23
CA ASP A 131 -1.81 22.31 -9.51
C ASP A 131 -0.85 21.14 -9.41
N ARG A 132 -1.08 20.10 -10.20
CA ARG A 132 -0.15 19.02 -10.51
C ARG A 132 0.19 19.05 -11.99
N ALA A 133 1.35 18.51 -12.34
CA ALA A 133 1.82 18.52 -13.73
C ALA A 133 0.86 17.79 -14.69
N ARG A 134 0.10 16.82 -14.20
CA ARG A 134 -0.83 16.03 -15.01
C ARG A 134 -2.24 15.98 -14.43
N THR A 135 -2.46 15.26 -13.34
CA THR A 135 -3.79 15.00 -12.76
C THR A 135 -3.85 15.53 -11.34
N PRO A 136 -4.77 16.44 -11.00
CA PRO A 136 -4.94 16.93 -9.64
C PRO A 136 -5.23 15.77 -8.67
N LEU A 137 -4.69 15.85 -7.46
CA LEU A 137 -5.09 14.95 -6.38
C LEU A 137 -6.55 15.20 -6.02
N THR A 138 -7.29 14.14 -5.72
CA THR A 138 -8.66 14.27 -5.20
C THR A 138 -8.66 14.96 -3.83
N ASP A 139 -9.80 15.53 -3.42
CA ASP A 139 -9.92 16.13 -2.07
C ASP A 139 -9.62 15.09 -0.98
N VAL A 140 -10.07 13.82 -1.16
CA VAL A 140 -9.77 12.73 -0.25
C VAL A 140 -8.27 12.37 -0.28
N GLY A 141 -7.63 12.44 -1.46
CA GLY A 141 -6.19 12.23 -1.59
C GLY A 141 -5.38 13.32 -0.86
N LYS A 142 -5.79 14.58 -0.96
CA LYS A 142 -5.23 15.70 -0.19
C LYS A 142 -5.43 15.52 1.31
N ASP A 143 -6.59 15.04 1.75
CA ASP A 143 -6.85 14.70 3.16
C ASP A 143 -5.88 13.60 3.66
N ILE A 144 -5.46 12.66 2.79
CA ILE A 144 -4.58 11.54 3.18
C ILE A 144 -3.11 11.95 3.27
N ILE A 145 -2.58 12.68 2.28
CA ILE A 145 -1.14 13.00 2.21
C ILE A 145 -0.82 14.50 2.33
N GLY A 146 -1.81 15.37 2.28
CA GLY A 146 -1.66 16.82 2.39
C GLY A 146 -1.99 17.34 3.79
N GLU A 147 -3.07 16.89 4.41
CA GLU A 147 -3.39 17.23 5.80
C GLU A 147 -4.26 16.15 6.45
N ASP A 148 -3.94 15.79 7.66
CA ASP A 148 -4.80 14.92 8.47
C ASP A 148 -4.55 15.13 9.97
N ALA A 149 -5.56 14.82 10.79
CA ALA A 149 -5.46 14.75 12.24
C ALA A 149 -6.34 13.59 12.73
N ASP A 150 -5.71 12.61 13.37
CA ASP A 150 -6.41 11.40 13.82
C ASP A 150 -5.77 10.79 15.07
N LEU A 151 -6.50 9.90 15.72
CA LEU A 151 -6.00 9.05 16.78
C LEU A 151 -5.42 7.77 16.17
N LEU A 152 -4.25 7.38 16.67
CA LEU A 152 -3.61 6.11 16.37
C LEU A 152 -3.98 5.08 17.44
N ASP A 153 -3.08 4.77 18.36
CA ASP A 153 -3.40 3.87 19.46
C ASP A 153 -4.26 4.60 20.51
N TYR A 154 -5.36 4.02 20.92
CA TYR A 154 -6.13 4.43 22.09
C TYR A 154 -6.79 3.23 22.75
N TYR A 155 -6.28 2.85 23.92
CA TYR A 155 -6.79 1.68 24.65
C TYR A 155 -6.71 1.88 26.16
N ILE A 156 -7.55 1.13 26.87
CA ILE A 156 -7.43 0.91 28.29
C ILE A 156 -6.74 -0.42 28.56
N SER A 157 -5.98 -0.47 29.65
CA SER A 157 -5.27 -1.69 30.07
C SER A 157 -5.56 -2.04 31.51
N MET A 158 -5.45 -3.32 31.84
CA MET A 158 -5.55 -3.83 33.21
C MET A 158 -4.45 -4.87 33.43
N GLN A 159 -3.78 -4.77 34.58
CA GLN A 159 -2.80 -5.75 35.03
C GLN A 159 -3.32 -6.42 36.30
N GLN A 160 -3.35 -7.75 36.31
CA GLN A 160 -3.88 -8.54 37.42
C GLN A 160 -3.03 -9.79 37.61
N THR A 161 -2.87 -10.24 38.87
CA THR A 161 -2.29 -11.57 39.15
C THR A 161 -3.38 -12.48 39.68
N ILE A 162 -3.62 -13.60 38.99
CA ILE A 162 -4.63 -14.61 39.37
C ILE A 162 -3.93 -15.94 39.55
N GLY A 163 -4.03 -16.54 40.74
CA GLY A 163 -3.38 -17.82 41.05
C GLY A 163 -1.86 -17.80 40.89
N GLY A 164 -1.21 -16.62 41.07
CA GLY A 164 0.21 -16.46 40.87
C GLY A 164 0.66 -16.22 39.42
N ILE A 165 -0.28 -16.19 38.47
CA ILE A 165 -0.04 -15.93 37.04
C ILE A 165 -0.29 -14.45 36.77
N PRO A 166 0.71 -13.68 36.34
CA PRO A 166 0.52 -12.31 35.87
C PRO A 166 -0.27 -12.31 34.56
N LEU A 167 -1.32 -11.47 34.50
CA LEU A 167 -2.19 -11.25 33.34
C LEU A 167 -2.20 -9.79 32.97
N VAL A 168 -2.17 -9.50 31.68
CA VAL A 168 -2.35 -8.16 31.13
C VAL A 168 -3.48 -8.22 30.09
N PHE A 169 -4.40 -7.27 30.14
CA PHE A 169 -5.45 -7.10 29.15
C PHE A 169 -5.41 -5.70 28.57
N ARG A 170 -5.78 -5.57 27.30
CA ARG A 170 -5.97 -4.28 26.63
C ARG A 170 -7.25 -4.32 25.81
N LEU A 171 -8.00 -3.23 25.80
CA LEU A 171 -9.23 -3.06 25.01
C LEU A 171 -9.18 -1.69 24.34
N GLY A 172 -9.28 -1.66 23.05
CA GLY A 172 -9.24 -0.45 22.22
C GLY A 172 -8.38 -0.65 20.96
N ASP A 173 -8.11 0.44 20.27
CA ASP A 173 -7.28 0.47 19.09
C ASP A 173 -5.79 0.37 19.47
N GLN A 174 -5.14 -0.65 18.96
CA GLN A 174 -3.76 -0.96 19.33
C GLN A 174 -3.01 -1.71 18.24
N VAL A 175 -1.70 -1.59 18.27
CA VAL A 175 -0.79 -2.38 17.44
C VAL A 175 -0.33 -3.61 18.22
N VAL A 176 -0.43 -4.79 17.61
CA VAL A 176 0.12 -6.06 18.10
C VAL A 176 1.15 -6.56 17.10
N ASN A 177 2.40 -6.65 17.53
CA ASN A 177 3.50 -7.10 16.68
C ASN A 177 4.04 -8.46 17.17
N TRP A 178 3.83 -9.51 16.37
CA TRP A 178 4.30 -10.87 16.66
C TRP A 178 5.47 -11.33 15.79
N GLY A 179 5.85 -10.60 14.75
CA GLY A 179 6.94 -10.97 13.86
C GLY A 179 8.32 -10.92 14.54
N GLU A 180 9.23 -11.77 14.09
CA GLU A 180 10.64 -11.81 14.52
C GLU A 180 11.56 -11.07 13.52
N THR A 181 11.04 -10.66 12.36
CA THR A 181 11.80 -10.00 11.28
C THR A 181 11.43 -8.53 11.16
N SER A 182 12.39 -7.71 10.70
CA SER A 182 12.24 -6.25 10.73
C SER A 182 12.01 -5.62 9.35
N PHE A 183 12.54 -6.22 8.27
CA PHE A 183 12.59 -5.59 6.95
C PHE A 183 11.69 -6.23 5.89
N ILE A 184 11.34 -7.52 6.02
CA ILE A 184 10.52 -8.24 5.05
C ILE A 184 9.24 -8.67 5.73
N ARG A 185 8.13 -8.08 5.28
CA ARG A 185 6.82 -8.22 5.89
C ARG A 185 5.98 -9.33 5.28
N ASP A 186 4.71 -9.42 5.72
CA ASP A 186 3.71 -10.39 5.29
C ASP A 186 3.99 -11.84 5.69
N GLY A 187 4.82 -12.03 6.73
CA GLY A 187 5.05 -13.28 7.42
C GLY A 187 4.05 -13.52 8.55
N ILE A 188 4.55 -13.51 9.80
CA ILE A 188 3.73 -13.59 11.02
C ILE A 188 3.15 -12.21 11.38
N ASP A 189 3.76 -11.12 10.94
CA ASP A 189 3.46 -9.71 11.26
C ASP A 189 2.26 -9.11 10.50
N ILE A 190 1.25 -9.93 10.20
CA ILE A 190 0.07 -9.55 9.39
C ILE A 190 -1.10 -8.97 10.20
N ILE A 191 -0.97 -8.81 11.51
CA ILE A 191 -2.08 -8.47 12.41
C ILE A 191 -2.60 -7.05 12.14
N ASN A 192 -1.68 -6.10 11.97
CA ASN A 192 -2.01 -4.71 11.71
C ASN A 192 -1.76 -4.36 10.24
N PRO A 193 -2.69 -3.65 9.57
CA PRO A 193 -2.47 -3.13 8.24
C PRO A 193 -1.43 -2.02 8.24
N LEU A 194 -0.92 -1.70 7.05
CA LEU A 194 0.06 -0.64 6.82
C LEU A 194 -0.61 0.60 6.26
N ASP A 195 -0.12 1.75 6.67
CA ASP A 195 -0.31 2.99 5.96
C ASP A 195 0.83 3.17 4.96
N LEU A 196 0.61 2.81 3.71
CA LEU A 196 1.58 2.98 2.62
C LEU A 196 1.64 4.42 2.13
N SER A 197 0.60 5.24 2.39
CA SER A 197 0.59 6.67 2.07
C SER A 197 1.61 7.45 2.90
N ALA A 198 2.01 6.92 4.05
CA ALA A 198 3.08 7.47 4.90
C ALA A 198 4.43 7.61 4.17
N LEU A 199 4.63 6.87 3.06
CA LEU A 199 5.81 7.03 2.19
C LEU A 199 5.84 8.41 1.51
N ASP A 200 4.69 9.01 1.23
CA ASP A 200 4.57 10.34 0.62
C ASP A 200 4.82 11.47 1.65
N VAL A 201 4.81 11.19 2.96
CA VAL A 201 4.95 12.18 4.03
C VAL A 201 6.20 11.93 4.87
N PRO A 202 7.38 12.50 4.54
CA PRO A 202 8.67 12.24 5.22
C PRO A 202 8.70 12.59 6.72
N ALA A 203 7.76 13.42 7.19
CA ALA A 203 7.63 13.75 8.61
C ALA A 203 7.05 12.59 9.45
N THR A 204 6.47 11.56 8.82
CA THR A 204 5.84 10.42 9.51
C THR A 204 6.89 9.51 10.17
N PRO A 205 6.81 9.24 11.48
CA PRO A 205 7.70 8.27 12.13
C PRO A 205 7.37 6.84 11.71
N ALA A 206 8.39 5.97 11.64
CA ALA A 206 8.21 4.58 11.22
C ALA A 206 7.19 3.79 12.09
N ARG A 207 7.06 4.13 13.38
CA ARG A 207 6.07 3.51 14.27
C ARG A 207 4.61 3.82 13.89
N ASP A 208 4.37 4.93 13.18
CA ASP A 208 3.02 5.39 12.80
C ASP A 208 2.56 4.78 11.45
N VAL A 209 3.42 3.99 10.79
CA VAL A 209 3.08 3.25 9.56
C VAL A 209 2.14 2.07 9.83
N LEU A 210 2.13 1.52 11.04
CA LEU A 210 1.19 0.47 11.44
C LEU A 210 -0.13 1.08 11.88
N ILE A 211 -1.23 0.66 11.25
CA ILE A 211 -2.59 1.13 11.57
C ILE A 211 -3.13 0.33 12.76
N PRO A 212 -3.41 0.97 13.91
CA PRO A 212 -4.00 0.30 15.05
C PRO A 212 -5.39 -0.25 14.74
N GLN A 213 -5.72 -1.39 15.37
CA GLN A 213 -6.99 -2.09 15.17
C GLN A 213 -7.75 -2.17 16.49
N GLY A 214 -9.07 -1.98 16.43
CA GLY A 214 -9.97 -2.21 17.56
C GLY A 214 -9.99 -3.68 17.96
N MET A 215 -9.44 -4.02 19.14
CA MET A 215 -9.35 -5.39 19.63
C MET A 215 -9.34 -5.51 21.15
N LEU A 216 -9.76 -6.68 21.62
CA LEU A 216 -9.43 -7.18 22.95
C LEU A 216 -8.16 -8.03 22.83
N TRP A 217 -7.11 -7.67 23.52
CA TRP A 217 -5.85 -8.42 23.60
C TRP A 217 -5.56 -8.81 25.05
N GLY A 218 -4.98 -9.98 25.23
CA GLY A 218 -4.56 -10.45 26.54
C GLY A 218 -3.28 -11.26 26.49
N ALA A 219 -2.47 -11.17 27.56
CA ALA A 219 -1.25 -11.95 27.75
C ALA A 219 -1.19 -12.55 29.15
N ALA A 220 -0.65 -13.76 29.26
CA ALA A 220 -0.45 -14.51 30.49
C ALA A 220 0.97 -15.07 30.56
N ALA A 221 1.74 -14.72 31.61
CA ALA A 221 3.00 -15.38 31.92
C ALA A 221 2.74 -16.65 32.73
N VAL A 222 2.42 -17.76 32.01
CA VAL A 222 2.01 -19.04 32.62
C VAL A 222 3.11 -19.64 33.49
N THR A 223 4.35 -19.45 33.06
CA THR A 223 5.56 -19.76 33.86
C THR A 223 6.60 -18.67 33.62
N THR A 224 7.72 -18.73 34.31
CA THR A 224 8.86 -17.84 34.09
C THR A 224 9.47 -17.96 32.68
N ARG A 225 9.04 -18.93 31.88
CA ARG A 225 9.58 -19.24 30.54
C ARG A 225 8.51 -19.35 29.45
N VAL A 226 7.26 -19.48 29.80
CA VAL A 226 6.16 -19.65 28.86
C VAL A 226 5.16 -18.54 29.02
N ALA A 227 4.91 -17.82 27.93
CA ALA A 227 3.84 -16.83 27.82
C ALA A 227 2.82 -17.27 26.77
N LEU A 228 1.56 -16.94 27.01
CA LEU A 228 0.45 -17.04 26.09
C LEU A 228 -0.06 -15.65 25.76
N GLU A 229 -0.36 -15.41 24.51
CA GLU A 229 -1.02 -14.20 24.05
C GLU A 229 -2.21 -14.58 23.18
N ALA A 230 -3.28 -13.79 23.26
CA ALA A 230 -4.43 -13.93 22.40
C ALA A 230 -5.07 -12.57 22.12
N TYR A 231 -5.69 -12.44 20.96
CA TYR A 231 -6.51 -11.29 20.64
C TYR A 231 -7.77 -11.69 19.87
N TYR A 232 -8.79 -10.83 19.96
CA TYR A 232 -9.99 -10.85 19.12
C TYR A 232 -10.24 -9.44 18.60
N GLN A 233 -10.25 -9.28 17.26
CA GLN A 233 -10.55 -8.01 16.60
C GLN A 233 -12.07 -7.85 16.43
N TYR A 234 -12.57 -6.68 16.78
CA TYR A 234 -13.96 -6.29 16.59
C TYR A 234 -14.11 -5.14 15.57
N GLU A 235 -13.02 -4.77 14.94
CA GLU A 235 -12.94 -3.77 13.88
C GLU A 235 -11.98 -4.25 12.79
N TRP A 236 -12.37 -4.08 11.53
CA TRP A 236 -11.50 -4.32 10.39
C TRP A 236 -11.12 -3.00 9.72
N LYS A 237 -9.83 -2.84 9.39
CA LYS A 237 -9.30 -1.72 8.61
C LYS A 237 -8.43 -2.26 7.47
N PRO A 238 -8.47 -1.65 6.27
CA PRO A 238 -7.62 -2.04 5.15
C PRO A 238 -6.20 -1.48 5.31
N VAL A 239 -5.29 -1.95 4.47
CA VAL A 239 -4.06 -1.23 4.12
C VAL A 239 -4.46 0.08 3.46
N LEU A 240 -3.90 1.20 3.91
CA LEU A 240 -4.08 2.50 3.28
C LEU A 240 -3.09 2.63 2.13
N LEU A 241 -3.61 2.57 0.91
CA LEU A 241 -2.79 2.74 -0.30
C LEU A 241 -2.48 4.23 -0.53
N PRO A 242 -1.36 4.57 -1.19
CA PRO A 242 -1.15 5.92 -1.67
C PRO A 242 -2.34 6.40 -2.53
N PRO A 243 -2.78 7.65 -2.42
CA PRO A 243 -3.77 8.22 -3.33
C PRO A 243 -3.33 8.13 -4.78
N VAL A 244 -4.28 7.95 -5.70
CA VAL A 244 -3.97 7.93 -7.13
C VAL A 244 -3.27 9.25 -7.53
N GLY A 245 -2.18 9.12 -8.28
CA GLY A 245 -1.38 10.25 -8.71
C GLY A 245 -0.45 10.87 -7.66
N SER A 246 -0.39 10.32 -6.42
CA SER A 246 0.66 10.71 -5.46
C SER A 246 2.03 10.16 -5.87
N TYR A 247 3.11 10.71 -5.32
CA TYR A 247 4.49 10.39 -5.76
C TYR A 247 4.82 8.90 -5.68
N PHE A 248 4.35 8.19 -4.67
CA PHE A 248 4.56 6.74 -4.53
C PHE A 248 3.40 5.89 -5.05
N SER A 249 2.37 6.50 -5.66
CA SER A 249 1.36 5.71 -6.36
C SER A 249 1.98 5.03 -7.58
N THR A 250 1.74 3.74 -7.70
CA THR A 250 2.14 2.89 -8.83
C THR A 250 0.93 2.24 -9.50
N ASN A 251 -0.26 2.76 -9.19
CA ASN A 251 -1.53 2.22 -9.67
C ASN A 251 -2.58 3.34 -9.73
N ASP A 252 -3.13 3.56 -10.91
CA ASP A 252 -4.10 4.63 -11.18
C ASP A 252 -5.55 4.14 -11.15
N LEU A 253 -5.79 2.81 -10.92
CA LEU A 253 -7.14 2.26 -10.81
C LEU A 253 -7.76 2.50 -9.44
N LEU A 254 -6.96 2.34 -8.39
CA LEU A 254 -7.45 2.45 -7.00
C LEU A 254 -6.35 2.96 -6.07
N GLY A 255 -6.74 3.81 -5.16
CA GLY A 255 -5.89 4.37 -4.11
C GLY A 255 -6.61 4.39 -2.77
N GLY A 256 -5.97 4.95 -1.76
CA GLY A 256 -6.61 5.27 -0.49
C GLY A 256 -7.83 6.16 -0.65
N ASP A 257 -7.80 7.02 -1.65
CA ASP A 257 -8.81 8.02 -2.00
C ASP A 257 -10.01 7.47 -2.79
N GLY A 258 -9.97 6.25 -3.31
CA GLY A 258 -11.11 5.68 -4.00
C GLY A 258 -10.78 4.73 -5.14
N LEU A 259 -11.79 4.48 -5.97
CA LEU A 259 -11.69 3.82 -7.26
C LEU A 259 -11.69 4.87 -8.35
N ASN A 260 -10.86 4.66 -9.36
CA ASN A 260 -10.77 5.54 -10.52
C ASN A 260 -11.22 4.79 -11.78
N VAL A 261 -10.76 5.16 -12.95
CA VAL A 261 -11.03 4.46 -14.21
C VAL A 261 -9.85 3.59 -14.61
N ALA A 262 -10.13 2.41 -15.17
CA ALA A 262 -9.12 1.61 -15.83
C ALA A 262 -9.07 1.96 -17.32
N MET A 263 -7.87 2.28 -17.82
CA MET A 263 -7.64 2.51 -19.24
C MET A 263 -7.46 1.18 -19.97
N LEU A 264 -8.21 0.99 -21.02
CA LEU A 264 -8.05 -0.11 -21.96
C LEU A 264 -7.17 0.34 -23.16
N GLY A 265 -6.83 -0.59 -24.06
CA GLY A 265 -6.14 -0.26 -25.32
C GLY A 265 -4.61 -0.26 -25.25
N ALA A 266 -4.02 -0.95 -24.26
CA ALA A 266 -2.59 -1.22 -24.19
C ALA A 266 -1.71 0.05 -24.27
N GLY A 267 -2.05 1.10 -23.50
CA GLY A 267 -1.29 2.35 -23.41
C GLY A 267 -1.38 3.28 -24.62
N ARG A 268 -2.20 2.95 -25.63
CA ARG A 268 -2.36 3.78 -26.85
C ARG A 268 -3.29 4.97 -26.66
N PHE A 269 -4.08 4.98 -25.60
CA PHE A 269 -5.06 6.02 -25.31
C PHE A 269 -4.73 6.67 -23.96
N SER A 270 -4.90 8.01 -23.89
CA SER A 270 -4.61 8.77 -22.71
C SER A 270 -5.80 8.77 -21.73
N ASP A 271 -5.51 8.64 -20.47
CA ASP A 271 -6.46 8.80 -19.36
C ASP A 271 -7.08 10.21 -19.27
N LEU A 272 -6.39 11.24 -19.78
CA LEU A 272 -6.93 12.59 -19.91
C LEU A 272 -7.94 12.75 -21.04
N GLY A 273 -8.13 11.72 -21.86
CA GLY A 273 -8.96 11.70 -23.06
C GLY A 273 -8.14 11.57 -24.34
N THR A 274 -8.82 11.28 -25.44
CA THR A 274 -8.18 10.94 -26.72
C THR A 274 -8.78 11.79 -27.84
N ASP A 275 -7.92 12.43 -28.65
CA ASP A 275 -8.31 12.96 -29.95
C ASP A 275 -8.43 11.80 -30.92
N LEU A 276 -9.67 11.41 -31.19
CA LEU A 276 -9.99 10.22 -32.00
C LEU A 276 -9.61 10.40 -33.47
N ASP A 277 -9.66 11.65 -33.98
CA ASP A 277 -9.23 11.90 -35.35
C ASP A 277 -7.76 11.58 -35.55
N THR A 278 -6.92 12.06 -34.65
CA THR A 278 -5.49 11.76 -34.64
C THR A 278 -5.22 10.27 -34.35
N ALA A 279 -5.90 9.69 -33.36
CA ALA A 279 -5.69 8.31 -32.93
C ALA A 279 -6.00 7.29 -34.03
N PHE A 280 -6.99 7.59 -34.88
CA PHE A 280 -7.42 6.71 -35.97
C PHE A 280 -7.01 7.17 -37.37
N GLY A 281 -6.25 8.28 -37.47
CA GLY A 281 -5.80 8.82 -38.76
C GLY A 281 -6.92 9.39 -39.63
N LEU A 282 -7.94 9.95 -39.02
CA LEU A 282 -9.09 10.57 -39.67
C LEU A 282 -8.88 12.07 -39.91
N PRO A 283 -9.59 12.69 -40.87
CA PRO A 283 -9.59 14.14 -41.01
C PRO A 283 -10.12 14.83 -39.76
N THR A 284 -9.50 15.96 -39.39
CA THR A 284 -9.91 16.76 -38.24
C THR A 284 -11.39 17.14 -38.29
N GLY A 285 -12.09 16.90 -37.18
CA GLY A 285 -13.52 17.18 -37.03
C GLY A 285 -14.42 16.03 -37.48
N THR A 286 -13.89 14.82 -37.71
CA THR A 286 -14.68 13.64 -38.02
C THR A 286 -15.29 13.02 -36.74
N LEU A 287 -14.49 12.71 -35.73
CA LEU A 287 -14.89 12.16 -34.44
C LEU A 287 -14.64 13.13 -33.29
N GLY A 288 -13.53 13.90 -33.38
CA GLY A 288 -13.13 14.88 -32.37
C GLY A 288 -12.52 14.27 -31.11
N PHE A 289 -12.51 15.04 -30.02
CA PHE A 289 -11.95 14.64 -28.74
C PHE A 289 -12.99 13.95 -27.85
N ASP A 290 -12.65 12.77 -27.33
CA ASP A 290 -13.47 12.03 -26.37
C ASP A 290 -12.71 11.88 -25.02
N PRO A 291 -13.20 12.52 -23.93
CA PRO A 291 -12.60 12.40 -22.60
C PRO A 291 -12.81 11.02 -21.97
N ASN A 292 -13.74 10.22 -22.47
CA ASN A 292 -14.11 8.92 -21.89
C ASN A 292 -13.75 7.73 -22.79
N PHE A 293 -12.98 7.95 -23.85
CA PHE A 293 -12.63 6.86 -24.75
C PHE A 293 -11.78 5.79 -24.08
N SER A 294 -12.18 4.53 -24.27
CA SER A 294 -11.48 3.33 -23.79
C SER A 294 -11.37 3.23 -22.25
N LYS A 295 -12.34 3.76 -21.52
CA LYS A 295 -12.40 3.76 -20.06
C LYS A 295 -13.36 2.71 -19.51
N LEU A 296 -12.89 1.99 -18.47
CA LEU A 296 -13.69 1.08 -17.66
C LEU A 296 -13.80 1.64 -16.24
N PRO A 297 -14.99 2.12 -15.80
CA PRO A 297 -15.13 2.81 -14.53
C PRO A 297 -15.09 1.85 -13.33
N GLY A 298 -14.58 2.32 -12.19
CA GLY A 298 -14.68 1.68 -10.88
C GLY A 298 -16.08 1.82 -10.27
N SER A 299 -17.13 1.46 -11.02
CA SER A 299 -18.55 1.74 -10.69
C SER A 299 -19.13 0.84 -9.60
N GLY A 300 -18.52 -0.33 -9.34
CA GLY A 300 -19.06 -1.33 -8.39
C GLY A 300 -18.77 -1.05 -6.91
N GLY A 301 -17.97 -0.03 -6.60
CA GLY A 301 -17.63 0.33 -5.23
C GLY A 301 -16.70 -0.67 -4.55
N ARG A 302 -16.68 -0.63 -3.21
CA ARG A 302 -15.84 -1.48 -2.34
C ARG A 302 -16.71 -2.41 -1.50
N GLU A 303 -16.46 -3.70 -1.56
CA GLU A 303 -17.04 -4.72 -0.69
C GLU A 303 -16.06 -5.04 0.44
N THR A 304 -16.39 -4.54 1.63
CA THR A 304 -15.58 -4.75 2.84
C THR A 304 -16.04 -6.01 3.56
N PRO A 305 -15.12 -6.73 4.24
CA PRO A 305 -15.47 -7.88 5.04
C PRO A 305 -16.21 -7.49 6.32
N SER A 306 -16.65 -8.48 7.07
CA SER A 306 -17.18 -8.27 8.42
C SER A 306 -16.10 -7.77 9.39
N ASP A 307 -16.48 -6.97 10.37
CA ASP A 307 -15.56 -6.51 11.43
C ASP A 307 -15.11 -7.66 12.35
N GLY A 308 -15.94 -8.67 12.53
CA GLY A 308 -15.70 -9.81 13.41
C GLY A 308 -15.07 -11.02 12.71
N GLY A 309 -14.81 -12.09 13.49
CA GLY A 309 -14.26 -13.35 12.96
C GLY A 309 -12.73 -13.37 12.87
N GLN A 310 -12.05 -12.33 13.28
CA GLN A 310 -10.60 -12.19 13.26
C GLN A 310 -10.02 -12.38 14.66
N PHE A 311 -9.11 -13.33 14.82
CA PHE A 311 -8.47 -13.61 16.10
C PHE A 311 -7.08 -14.22 15.91
N GLY A 312 -6.28 -14.18 16.98
CA GLY A 312 -5.00 -14.85 17.01
C GLY A 312 -4.64 -15.37 18.38
N VAL A 313 -3.80 -16.40 18.38
CA VAL A 313 -3.19 -16.99 19.58
C VAL A 313 -1.70 -17.20 19.33
N ALA A 314 -0.89 -16.85 20.30
CA ALA A 314 0.55 -17.05 20.29
C ALA A 314 1.01 -17.74 21.58
N VAL A 315 1.96 -18.67 21.43
CA VAL A 315 2.70 -19.29 22.53
C VAL A 315 4.16 -18.95 22.35
N THR A 316 4.78 -18.39 23.38
CA THR A 316 6.21 -18.08 23.39
C THR A 316 6.88 -18.85 24.51
N SER A 317 8.04 -19.44 24.24
CA SER A 317 8.85 -20.17 25.22
C SER A 317 10.31 -19.76 25.16
N ILE A 318 10.93 -19.55 26.32
CA ILE A 318 12.38 -19.32 26.46
C ILE A 318 13.04 -20.65 26.82
N LEU A 319 13.95 -21.13 25.97
CA LEU A 319 14.63 -22.40 26.17
C LEU A 319 15.65 -22.32 27.32
N PRO A 320 15.65 -23.31 28.24
CA PRO A 320 16.63 -23.37 29.33
C PRO A 320 18.03 -23.73 28.81
N GLY A 321 19.07 -23.19 29.44
CA GLY A 321 20.47 -23.51 29.12
C GLY A 321 20.99 -22.98 27.79
N THR A 322 20.18 -22.18 27.07
CA THR A 322 20.57 -21.45 25.87
C THR A 322 20.71 -19.95 26.19
N ASN A 323 21.31 -19.17 25.30
CA ASN A 323 21.47 -17.71 25.44
C ASN A 323 20.13 -16.96 25.29
N ALA A 324 19.14 -17.29 26.14
CA ALA A 324 17.76 -16.76 26.06
C ALA A 324 17.08 -16.98 24.70
N THR A 325 17.28 -18.16 24.09
CA THR A 325 16.60 -18.50 22.82
C THR A 325 15.10 -18.53 23.06
N LYS A 326 14.39 -17.66 22.35
CA LYS A 326 12.94 -17.57 22.30
C LYS A 326 12.45 -18.44 21.14
N LEU A 327 11.45 -19.26 21.38
CA LEU A 327 10.65 -19.92 20.35
C LEU A 327 9.22 -19.42 20.42
N SER A 328 8.58 -19.26 19.28
CA SER A 328 7.19 -18.85 19.21
C SER A 328 6.39 -19.70 18.21
N ALA A 329 5.10 -19.87 18.49
CA ALA A 329 4.15 -20.49 17.57
C ALA A 329 2.88 -19.64 17.55
N HIS A 330 2.32 -19.46 16.37
CA HIS A 330 1.24 -18.53 16.11
C HIS A 330 0.14 -19.18 15.27
N LEU A 331 -1.11 -18.85 15.59
CA LEU A 331 -2.29 -19.12 14.78
C LEU A 331 -3.06 -17.81 14.65
N VAL A 332 -3.34 -17.39 13.41
CA VAL A 332 -4.08 -16.17 13.12
C VAL A 332 -5.16 -16.46 12.09
N ARG A 333 -6.39 -16.04 12.36
CA ARG A 333 -7.47 -15.95 11.37
C ARG A 333 -7.77 -14.48 11.12
N TYR A 334 -7.78 -14.10 9.86
CA TYR A 334 -7.92 -12.71 9.44
C TYR A 334 -8.62 -12.58 8.09
N HIS A 335 -9.07 -11.38 7.75
CA HIS A 335 -9.59 -11.02 6.44
C HIS A 335 -8.54 -10.27 5.64
N SER A 336 -8.62 -10.36 4.30
CA SER A 336 -7.68 -9.63 3.44
C SER A 336 -7.70 -8.14 3.77
N ARG A 337 -6.53 -7.54 3.86
CA ARG A 337 -6.36 -6.10 4.05
C ARG A 337 -5.97 -5.40 2.77
N LEU A 338 -5.59 -6.17 1.77
CA LEU A 338 -5.31 -5.71 0.42
C LEU A 338 -6.51 -5.95 -0.49
N PRO A 339 -6.85 -5.00 -1.35
CA PRO A 339 -7.99 -5.08 -2.25
C PRO A 339 -7.74 -6.05 -3.41
N LEU A 340 -8.80 -6.74 -3.84
CA LEU A 340 -8.84 -7.57 -5.05
C LEU A 340 -9.90 -6.99 -5.99
N VAL A 341 -9.57 -6.95 -7.28
CA VAL A 341 -10.44 -6.40 -8.33
C VAL A 341 -11.31 -7.52 -8.91
N ASN A 342 -12.61 -7.29 -9.02
CA ASN A 342 -13.59 -8.12 -9.71
C ASN A 342 -14.17 -7.34 -10.90
N GLY A 343 -14.48 -8.02 -12.00
CA GLY A 343 -15.11 -7.42 -13.17
C GLY A 343 -16.63 -7.35 -13.04
N LEU A 344 -17.24 -6.40 -13.74
CA LEU A 344 -18.69 -6.23 -13.87
C LEU A 344 -19.05 -6.06 -15.34
N THR A 345 -19.87 -6.95 -15.90
CA THR A 345 -20.40 -6.76 -17.24
C THR A 345 -21.52 -5.73 -17.25
N ALA A 346 -21.70 -5.08 -18.40
CA ALA A 346 -22.77 -4.10 -18.58
C ALA A 346 -24.16 -4.76 -18.65
N SER A 347 -25.20 -3.93 -18.60
CA SER A 347 -26.59 -4.38 -18.72
C SER A 347 -26.91 -4.91 -20.12
N GLN A 348 -28.00 -5.69 -20.23
CA GLN A 348 -28.47 -6.20 -21.52
C GLN A 348 -28.76 -5.04 -22.52
N THR A 349 -29.27 -3.92 -22.05
CA THR A 349 -29.52 -2.74 -22.90
C THR A 349 -28.23 -2.21 -23.51
N ALA A 350 -27.12 -2.17 -22.75
CA ALA A 350 -25.83 -1.74 -23.28
C ALA A 350 -25.28 -2.74 -24.30
N ILE A 351 -25.45 -4.05 -24.06
CA ILE A 351 -25.08 -5.09 -25.02
C ILE A 351 -25.87 -4.96 -26.33
N ASP A 352 -27.18 -4.74 -26.22
CA ASP A 352 -28.07 -4.58 -27.39
C ASP A 352 -27.72 -3.35 -28.24
N GLN A 353 -27.16 -2.29 -27.61
CA GLN A 353 -26.70 -1.06 -28.26
C GLN A 353 -25.27 -1.14 -28.83
N THR A 354 -24.61 -2.26 -28.67
CA THR A 354 -23.23 -2.52 -29.12
C THR A 354 -23.16 -3.81 -29.92
N SER A 355 -24.14 -4.04 -30.77
CA SER A 355 -24.23 -5.25 -31.64
C SER A 355 -23.32 -5.14 -32.87
N GLN A 356 -23.09 -6.27 -33.56
CA GLN A 356 -22.36 -6.27 -34.84
C GLN A 356 -23.04 -5.35 -35.86
N ALA A 357 -24.38 -5.27 -35.85
CA ALA A 357 -25.11 -4.38 -36.75
C ALA A 357 -24.81 -2.91 -36.49
N ASP A 358 -24.57 -2.53 -35.22
CA ASP A 358 -24.18 -1.15 -34.84
C ASP A 358 -22.74 -0.86 -35.31
N VAL A 359 -21.82 -1.83 -35.19
CA VAL A 359 -20.45 -1.75 -35.75
C VAL A 359 -20.51 -1.56 -37.27
N ASP A 360 -21.26 -2.40 -37.97
CA ASP A 360 -21.35 -2.32 -39.43
C ASP A 360 -21.95 -1.00 -39.91
N ALA A 361 -22.99 -0.50 -39.21
CA ALA A 361 -23.62 0.78 -39.51
C ALA A 361 -22.64 1.95 -39.26
N LEU A 362 -21.89 1.94 -38.15
CA LEU A 362 -20.90 2.94 -37.85
C LEU A 362 -19.72 2.90 -38.83
N ALA A 363 -19.21 1.71 -39.16
CA ALA A 363 -18.15 1.53 -40.14
C ALA A 363 -18.54 2.13 -41.50
N ALA A 364 -19.78 1.90 -41.96
CA ALA A 364 -20.27 2.48 -43.21
C ALA A 364 -20.21 4.02 -43.23
N THR A 365 -20.40 4.68 -42.09
CA THR A 365 -20.27 6.15 -41.96
C THR A 365 -18.83 6.64 -41.99
N LEU A 366 -17.87 5.81 -41.60
CA LEU A 366 -16.45 6.13 -41.53
C LEU A 366 -15.68 5.87 -42.85
N VAL A 367 -16.22 5.07 -43.76
CA VAL A 367 -15.57 4.81 -45.06
C VAL A 367 -15.30 6.10 -45.86
N PRO A 368 -16.26 7.03 -46.06
CA PRO A 368 -15.98 8.27 -46.79
C PRO A 368 -14.88 9.15 -46.20
N PRO A 369 -14.83 9.41 -44.88
CA PRO A 369 -13.70 10.08 -44.25
C PRO A 369 -12.36 9.41 -44.54
N TYR A 370 -12.24 8.08 -44.45
CA TYR A 370 -11.00 7.34 -44.75
C TYR A 370 -10.61 7.42 -46.21
N LEU A 371 -11.55 7.37 -47.14
CA LEU A 371 -11.28 7.59 -48.57
C LEU A 371 -10.70 8.97 -48.84
N SER A 372 -11.10 9.98 -48.07
CA SER A 372 -10.57 11.35 -48.22
C SER A 372 -9.13 11.50 -47.76
N THR A 373 -8.59 10.56 -46.97
CA THR A 373 -7.16 10.49 -46.61
C THR A 373 -6.27 9.88 -47.67
N GLY A 374 -6.86 9.37 -48.79
CA GLY A 374 -6.12 8.77 -49.90
C GLY A 374 -5.99 7.26 -49.80
N LEU A 375 -6.66 6.58 -48.89
CA LEU A 375 -6.71 5.12 -48.82
C LEU A 375 -7.51 4.54 -49.99
N THR A 376 -7.16 3.32 -50.40
CA THR A 376 -7.97 2.56 -51.34
C THR A 376 -9.32 2.15 -50.73
N PRO A 377 -10.33 1.82 -51.51
CA PRO A 377 -11.64 1.42 -50.98
C PRO A 377 -11.58 0.25 -49.99
N SER A 378 -10.68 -0.72 -50.20
CA SER A 378 -10.48 -1.84 -49.27
C SER A 378 -9.84 -1.39 -47.99
N GLU A 379 -8.73 -0.63 -48.06
CA GLU A 379 -8.04 -0.10 -46.87
C GLU A 379 -8.95 0.83 -46.04
N ALA A 380 -9.75 1.66 -46.71
CA ALA A 380 -10.72 2.53 -46.07
C ALA A 380 -11.83 1.73 -45.35
N ALA A 381 -12.32 0.64 -45.96
CA ALA A 381 -13.32 -0.23 -45.35
C ALA A 381 -12.73 -0.95 -44.10
N ASP A 382 -11.51 -1.50 -44.23
CA ASP A 382 -10.83 -2.18 -43.12
C ASP A 382 -10.55 -1.20 -41.94
N ALA A 383 -10.04 0.00 -42.23
CA ALA A 383 -9.79 1.01 -41.21
C ALA A 383 -11.10 1.48 -40.55
N ALA A 384 -12.17 1.68 -41.33
CA ALA A 384 -13.48 2.04 -40.83
C ALA A 384 -14.07 0.98 -39.90
N SER A 385 -13.94 -0.31 -40.26
CA SER A 385 -14.39 -1.44 -39.44
C SER A 385 -13.64 -1.47 -38.09
N GLN A 386 -12.29 -1.40 -38.10
CA GLN A 386 -11.49 -1.40 -36.90
C GLN A 386 -11.79 -0.20 -35.97
N THR A 387 -12.02 0.96 -36.55
CA THR A 387 -12.39 2.15 -35.79
C THR A 387 -13.78 2.02 -35.19
N ALA A 388 -14.76 1.52 -35.93
CA ALA A 388 -16.11 1.26 -35.46
C ALA A 388 -16.12 0.23 -34.33
N GLU A 389 -15.36 -0.85 -34.43
CA GLU A 389 -15.18 -1.83 -33.37
C GLU A 389 -14.59 -1.20 -32.10
N ALA A 390 -13.56 -0.37 -32.24
CA ALA A 390 -12.91 0.31 -31.09
C ALA A 390 -13.89 1.30 -30.41
N LEU A 391 -14.65 2.08 -31.17
CA LEU A 391 -15.66 3.01 -30.65
C LEU A 391 -16.79 2.27 -29.93
N THR A 392 -17.30 1.20 -30.53
CA THR A 392 -18.36 0.36 -29.94
C THR A 392 -17.87 -0.34 -28.68
N THR A 393 -16.63 -0.87 -28.69
CA THR A 393 -15.99 -1.46 -27.51
C THR A 393 -15.84 -0.43 -26.39
N SER A 394 -15.43 0.80 -26.69
CA SER A 394 -15.33 1.90 -25.72
C SER A 394 -16.71 2.25 -25.14
N GLN A 395 -17.75 2.33 -25.96
CA GLN A 395 -19.13 2.58 -25.52
C GLN A 395 -19.59 1.49 -24.53
N TYR A 396 -19.34 0.23 -24.83
CA TYR A 396 -19.66 -0.87 -23.92
C TYR A 396 -18.83 -0.80 -22.63
N ALA A 397 -17.52 -0.57 -22.72
CA ALA A 397 -16.62 -0.47 -21.57
C ALA A 397 -17.06 0.62 -20.58
N ASN A 398 -17.52 1.77 -21.10
CA ASN A 398 -18.06 2.85 -20.27
C ASN A 398 -19.34 2.47 -19.51
N ALA A 399 -20.11 1.50 -20.02
CA ALA A 399 -21.32 0.99 -19.39
C ALA A 399 -21.06 -0.22 -18.46
N ALA A 400 -19.93 -0.88 -18.63
CA ALA A 400 -19.43 -1.94 -17.77
C ALA A 400 -18.64 -1.36 -16.57
N GLY A 401 -17.88 -2.20 -15.85
CA GLY A 401 -17.10 -1.68 -14.75
C GLY A 401 -16.28 -2.70 -14.00
N TYR A 402 -15.73 -2.26 -12.88
CA TYR A 402 -15.10 -3.12 -11.90
C TYR A 402 -15.47 -2.71 -10.47
N GLN A 403 -15.27 -3.62 -9.55
CA GLN A 403 -15.43 -3.40 -8.11
C GLN A 403 -14.25 -4.00 -7.35
N VAL A 404 -14.10 -3.60 -6.09
CA VAL A 404 -13.06 -4.09 -5.20
C VAL A 404 -13.68 -4.90 -4.06
N GLU A 405 -13.08 -6.05 -3.75
CA GLU A 405 -13.44 -6.95 -2.66
C GLU A 405 -12.24 -7.17 -1.75
N TYR A 406 -12.51 -7.34 -0.45
CA TYR A 406 -11.54 -7.79 0.54
C TYR A 406 -11.96 -9.17 1.06
N PRO A 407 -11.42 -10.26 0.49
CA PRO A 407 -11.87 -11.61 0.81
C PRO A 407 -11.65 -11.99 2.27
N GLU A 408 -12.64 -12.66 2.86
CA GLU A 408 -12.60 -13.12 4.26
C GLU A 408 -11.86 -14.46 4.41
N ASP A 409 -11.61 -14.86 5.68
CA ASP A 409 -11.27 -16.22 6.11
C ASP A 409 -9.93 -16.77 5.61
N ILE A 410 -8.88 -15.97 5.76
CA ILE A 410 -7.50 -16.42 5.60
C ILE A 410 -7.00 -16.93 6.96
N THR A 411 -6.33 -18.09 6.96
CA THR A 411 -5.72 -18.65 8.17
C THR A 411 -4.21 -18.72 8.01
N MET A 412 -3.46 -18.14 8.95
CA MET A 412 -2.01 -18.25 9.04
C MET A 412 -1.60 -19.11 10.23
N VAL A 413 -0.67 -20.03 10.00
CA VAL A 413 0.07 -20.75 11.03
C VAL A 413 1.54 -20.39 10.88
N GLY A 414 2.18 -19.98 11.97
CA GLY A 414 3.58 -19.57 11.94
C GLY A 414 4.38 -20.08 13.13
N VAL A 415 5.67 -20.23 12.92
CA VAL A 415 6.66 -20.51 13.97
C VAL A 415 7.84 -19.57 13.81
N GLY A 416 8.37 -19.12 14.93
CA GLY A 416 9.51 -18.21 14.96
C GLY A 416 10.53 -18.57 16.02
N PHE A 417 11.74 -18.10 15.83
CA PHE A 417 12.79 -18.17 16.83
C PHE A 417 13.62 -16.89 16.85
N ASN A 418 14.15 -16.58 18.02
CA ASN A 418 15.10 -15.50 18.21
C ASN A 418 16.15 -15.93 19.24
N THR A 419 17.42 -15.79 18.89
CA THR A 419 18.53 -16.20 19.77
C THR A 419 19.66 -15.17 19.73
N ALA A 420 20.24 -14.89 20.89
CA ALA A 420 21.34 -13.94 21.03
C ALA A 420 22.60 -14.65 21.57
N THR A 421 23.73 -14.46 20.89
CA THR A 421 25.03 -14.84 21.42
C THR A 421 25.71 -13.59 21.98
N LEU A 422 25.37 -13.24 23.24
CA LEU A 422 25.79 -11.99 23.87
C LEU A 422 27.31 -11.78 23.87
N ALA A 423 28.09 -12.85 24.08
CA ALA A 423 29.56 -12.79 24.08
C ALA A 423 30.15 -12.42 22.70
N ARG A 424 29.40 -12.60 21.61
CA ARG A 424 29.82 -12.29 20.24
C ARG A 424 29.01 -11.14 19.61
N GLY A 425 27.99 -10.62 20.31
CA GLY A 425 27.11 -9.56 19.78
C GLY A 425 26.29 -10.00 18.58
N ILE A 426 25.97 -11.29 18.45
CA ILE A 426 25.20 -11.85 17.34
C ILE A 426 23.77 -12.09 17.81
N LEU A 427 22.80 -11.59 17.05
CA LEU A 427 21.39 -11.90 17.15
C LEU A 427 20.96 -12.58 15.85
N ILE A 428 20.31 -13.74 15.97
CA ILE A 428 19.75 -14.48 14.84
C ILE A 428 18.26 -14.65 15.11
N SER A 429 17.45 -14.28 14.15
CA SER A 429 16.00 -14.49 14.17
C SER A 429 15.56 -15.22 12.91
N GLY A 430 14.46 -15.93 13.00
CA GLY A 430 13.88 -16.58 11.83
C GLY A 430 12.42 -16.91 12.07
N GLU A 431 11.66 -16.96 10.99
CA GLU A 431 10.26 -17.33 11.03
C GLU A 431 9.85 -18.05 9.75
N VAL A 432 8.85 -18.91 9.89
CA VAL A 432 8.13 -19.53 8.78
C VAL A 432 6.65 -19.35 9.02
N SER A 433 5.94 -18.82 8.04
CA SER A 433 4.49 -18.68 8.04
C SER A 433 3.88 -19.42 6.85
N HIS A 434 2.74 -20.06 7.08
CA HIS A 434 1.93 -20.71 6.06
C HIS A 434 0.53 -20.16 6.08
N HIS A 435 0.11 -19.55 4.98
CA HIS A 435 -1.21 -18.94 4.81
C HIS A 435 -2.08 -19.84 3.94
N ARG A 436 -3.24 -20.21 4.45
CA ARG A 436 -4.27 -20.98 3.72
C ARG A 436 -5.35 -20.04 3.20
N ASN A 437 -5.89 -20.36 2.04
CA ASN A 437 -6.93 -19.55 1.37
C ASN A 437 -6.50 -18.11 1.08
N TYR A 438 -5.21 -17.88 0.82
CA TYR A 438 -4.71 -16.55 0.48
C TYR A 438 -5.21 -16.16 -0.93
N PRO A 439 -5.84 -14.97 -1.09
CA PRO A 439 -6.38 -14.56 -2.38
C PRO A 439 -5.27 -13.95 -3.25
N PHE A 440 -5.15 -14.44 -4.49
CA PHE A 440 -4.24 -13.90 -5.50
C PHE A 440 -5.04 -13.33 -6.67
N GLN A 441 -4.71 -12.12 -7.09
CA GLN A 441 -5.34 -11.43 -8.21
C GLN A 441 -5.05 -12.16 -9.53
N ILE A 442 -6.08 -12.42 -10.32
CA ILE A 442 -5.96 -12.85 -11.73
C ILE A 442 -5.50 -11.64 -12.54
N SER A 443 -4.77 -11.88 -13.62
CA SER A 443 -4.35 -10.81 -14.54
C SER A 443 -5.51 -9.88 -14.88
N LEU A 444 -5.31 -8.57 -14.66
CA LEU A 444 -6.32 -7.57 -14.98
C LEU A 444 -6.64 -7.52 -16.47
N ASN A 445 -5.67 -7.85 -17.34
CA ASN A 445 -5.91 -7.95 -18.78
C ASN A 445 -6.93 -9.05 -19.09
N GLU A 446 -6.79 -10.23 -18.49
CA GLU A 446 -7.72 -11.34 -18.66
C GLU A 446 -9.08 -11.04 -18.04
N LEU A 447 -9.09 -10.40 -16.89
CA LEU A 447 -10.32 -9.99 -16.22
C LEU A 447 -11.11 -8.97 -17.06
N PHE A 448 -10.44 -7.97 -17.61
CA PHE A 448 -11.09 -6.94 -18.43
C PHE A 448 -11.48 -7.50 -19.81
N ALA A 449 -10.71 -8.43 -20.38
CA ALA A 449 -11.14 -9.17 -21.55
C ALA A 449 -12.44 -9.97 -21.29
N ALA A 450 -12.56 -10.61 -20.13
CA ALA A 450 -13.78 -11.29 -19.72
C ALA A 450 -14.95 -10.31 -19.49
N VAL A 451 -14.71 -9.11 -18.97
CA VAL A 451 -15.74 -8.05 -18.87
C VAL A 451 -16.26 -7.63 -20.23
N LEU A 452 -15.39 -7.59 -21.24
CA LEU A 452 -15.75 -7.24 -22.63
C LEU A 452 -16.35 -8.42 -23.41
N SER A 453 -16.37 -9.63 -22.85
CA SER A 453 -16.79 -10.86 -23.57
C SER A 453 -18.25 -10.87 -24.08
N PRO A 454 -19.21 -10.08 -23.52
CA PRO A 454 -20.56 -10.00 -24.10
C PRO A 454 -20.64 -9.40 -25.51
N ILE A 455 -19.63 -8.58 -25.88
CA ILE A 455 -19.52 -7.98 -27.23
C ILE A 455 -18.33 -8.62 -27.96
N GLN A 456 -18.54 -9.71 -28.65
CA GLN A 456 -17.47 -10.54 -29.23
C GLN A 456 -16.91 -10.02 -30.57
N PHE A 457 -16.55 -8.74 -30.70
CA PHE A 457 -15.90 -8.25 -31.91
C PHE A 457 -14.41 -8.60 -31.97
N THR A 458 -13.76 -8.78 -30.85
CA THR A 458 -12.29 -8.82 -30.77
C THR A 458 -11.69 -10.22 -30.73
N GLY A 459 -12.49 -11.29 -30.67
CA GLY A 459 -11.97 -12.67 -30.62
C GLY A 459 -11.01 -12.95 -29.47
N SER A 460 -11.04 -12.17 -28.41
CA SER A 460 -10.20 -12.38 -27.23
C SER A 460 -10.83 -13.44 -26.33
N ASP A 461 -10.36 -14.67 -26.46
CA ASP A 461 -10.73 -15.77 -25.57
C ASP A 461 -10.03 -15.56 -24.22
N SER A 462 -10.73 -14.97 -23.25
CA SER A 462 -10.24 -14.95 -21.89
C SER A 462 -10.33 -16.36 -21.28
N PRO A 463 -9.30 -16.82 -20.54
CA PRO A 463 -9.36 -18.09 -19.83
C PRO A 463 -10.47 -18.13 -18.76
N LEU A 464 -11.04 -16.98 -18.41
CA LEU A 464 -12.20 -16.87 -17.52
C LEU A 464 -13.52 -17.22 -18.22
N GLY A 465 -13.54 -17.33 -19.55
CA GLY A 465 -14.72 -17.66 -20.36
C GLY A 465 -15.54 -16.44 -20.76
N THR A 466 -16.76 -16.71 -21.27
CA THR A 466 -17.70 -15.71 -21.78
C THR A 466 -18.81 -15.47 -20.76
N PHE A 467 -19.23 -14.23 -20.62
CA PHE A 467 -20.23 -13.81 -19.64
C PHE A 467 -21.45 -13.17 -20.32
N GLY A 468 -22.57 -13.11 -19.62
CA GLY A 468 -23.77 -12.38 -20.05
C GLY A 468 -23.88 -11.00 -19.42
N ALA A 469 -25.07 -10.39 -19.53
CA ALA A 469 -25.37 -9.09 -18.93
C ALA A 469 -25.43 -9.15 -17.40
N ASP A 470 -25.10 -8.03 -16.73
CA ASP A 470 -25.25 -7.80 -15.29
C ASP A 470 -24.56 -8.88 -14.43
N GLN A 471 -23.42 -9.41 -14.89
CA GLN A 471 -22.68 -10.45 -14.17
C GLN A 471 -21.44 -9.89 -13.47
N ARG A 472 -21.19 -10.42 -12.28
CA ARG A 472 -19.94 -10.22 -11.56
C ARG A 472 -18.96 -11.34 -11.92
N ILE A 473 -17.77 -10.95 -12.32
CA ILE A 473 -16.66 -11.85 -12.66
C ILE A 473 -15.66 -11.81 -11.53
N LYS A 474 -15.45 -12.95 -10.87
CA LYS A 474 -14.49 -13.07 -9.79
C LYS A 474 -13.07 -12.95 -10.34
N GLY A 475 -12.33 -11.94 -9.88
CA GLY A 475 -10.98 -11.61 -10.36
C GLY A 475 -9.84 -12.20 -9.54
N PHE A 476 -10.10 -13.15 -8.63
CA PHE A 476 -9.05 -13.75 -7.81
C PHE A 476 -9.27 -15.24 -7.57
N VAL A 477 -8.18 -15.96 -7.30
CA VAL A 477 -8.17 -17.36 -6.86
C VAL A 477 -7.59 -17.46 -5.46
N ARG A 478 -8.01 -18.48 -4.70
CA ARG A 478 -7.49 -18.77 -3.37
C ARG A 478 -6.48 -19.91 -3.44
N LEU A 479 -5.25 -19.60 -3.07
CA LEU A 479 -4.13 -20.55 -3.04
C LEU A 479 -3.51 -20.56 -1.64
N ASN A 480 -2.61 -21.49 -1.39
CA ASN A 480 -1.79 -21.49 -0.19
C ASN A 480 -0.45 -20.79 -0.48
N ARG A 481 0.09 -20.13 0.54
CA ARG A 481 1.37 -19.42 0.45
C ARG A 481 2.23 -19.76 1.68
N THR A 482 3.51 -20.00 1.46
CA THR A 482 4.51 -20.15 2.52
C THR A 482 5.57 -19.07 2.39
N GLN A 483 5.93 -18.43 3.50
CA GLN A 483 7.04 -17.50 3.56
C GLN A 483 8.00 -17.95 4.65
N ALA A 484 9.31 -17.93 4.35
CA ALA A 484 10.39 -18.15 5.32
C ALA A 484 11.32 -16.95 5.32
N THR A 485 11.67 -16.47 6.50
CA THR A 485 12.59 -15.33 6.67
C THR A 485 13.65 -15.67 7.70
N LEU A 486 14.90 -15.27 7.44
CA LEU A 486 16.03 -15.40 8.36
C LEU A 486 16.72 -14.04 8.48
N GLY A 487 16.87 -13.56 9.71
CA GLY A 487 17.53 -12.31 10.07
C GLY A 487 18.80 -12.54 10.87
N LEU A 488 19.82 -11.74 10.61
CA LEU A 488 21.07 -11.68 11.34
C LEU A 488 21.38 -10.24 11.71
N THR A 489 21.64 -9.98 12.98
CA THR A 489 22.21 -8.69 13.43
C THR A 489 23.52 -8.96 14.15
N GLN A 490 24.59 -8.30 13.72
CA GLN A 490 25.91 -8.36 14.33
C GLN A 490 26.29 -7.00 14.91
N LEU A 491 26.50 -6.95 16.21
CA LEU A 491 27.04 -5.81 16.93
C LEU A 491 28.53 -6.01 17.18
N PHE A 492 29.36 -5.18 16.51
CA PHE A 492 30.82 -5.29 16.63
C PHE A 492 31.42 -4.46 17.78
N GLY A 493 30.59 -3.66 18.49
CA GLY A 493 31.07 -2.67 19.44
C GLY A 493 31.88 -1.58 18.76
N ALA A 494 32.89 -1.06 19.43
CA ALA A 494 33.74 0.03 18.93
C ALA A 494 34.59 -0.44 17.75
N ARG A 495 34.35 0.12 16.55
CA ARG A 495 35.12 -0.08 15.33
C ARG A 495 35.18 1.22 14.54
N LEU A 496 36.20 1.44 13.72
CA LEU A 496 36.34 2.62 12.86
C LEU A 496 36.19 3.94 13.63
N ARG A 497 36.61 3.98 14.91
CA ARG A 497 36.44 5.10 15.85
C ARG A 497 34.96 5.39 16.22
N ALA A 498 34.01 4.60 15.79
CA ALA A 498 32.63 4.66 16.24
C ALA A 498 32.49 3.96 17.62
N ALA A 499 31.59 4.44 18.47
CA ALA A 499 31.27 3.78 19.72
C ALA A 499 30.55 2.44 19.50
N GLN A 500 29.71 2.36 18.46
CA GLN A 500 28.99 1.16 18.05
C GLN A 500 29.03 0.99 16.54
N THR A 501 29.27 -0.23 16.10
CA THR A 501 29.11 -0.66 14.69
C THR A 501 28.07 -1.78 14.66
N ALA A 502 27.05 -1.65 13.82
CA ALA A 502 26.02 -2.65 13.63
C ALA A 502 25.92 -3.02 12.15
N VAL A 503 25.74 -4.31 11.88
CA VAL A 503 25.43 -4.85 10.55
C VAL A 503 24.23 -5.77 10.72
N ASN A 504 23.25 -5.64 9.82
CA ASN A 504 22.07 -6.48 9.77
C ASN A 504 21.86 -7.01 8.35
N ALA A 505 21.33 -8.21 8.26
CA ALA A 505 21.00 -8.88 7.01
C ALA A 505 19.72 -9.67 7.20
N ASP A 506 18.78 -9.55 6.28
CA ASP A 506 17.59 -10.39 6.19
C ASP A 506 17.52 -11.03 4.81
N ILE A 507 17.15 -12.30 4.78
CA ILE A 507 16.81 -13.04 3.57
C ILE A 507 15.40 -13.61 3.73
N ALA A 508 14.57 -13.53 2.69
CA ALA A 508 13.30 -14.21 2.69
C ALA A 508 13.00 -14.88 1.35
N TRP A 509 12.20 -15.92 1.45
CA TRP A 509 11.69 -16.71 0.35
C TRP A 509 10.17 -16.85 0.51
N VAL A 510 9.46 -16.73 -0.62
CA VAL A 510 8.01 -16.91 -0.74
C VAL A 510 7.73 -17.99 -1.75
N HIS A 511 6.84 -18.92 -1.41
CA HIS A 511 6.34 -19.97 -2.29
C HIS A 511 4.82 -19.96 -2.34
N VAL A 512 4.27 -19.89 -3.55
CA VAL A 512 2.84 -20.02 -3.82
C VAL A 512 2.56 -21.44 -4.31
N HIS A 513 1.80 -22.18 -3.49
CA HIS A 513 1.47 -23.58 -3.79
C HIS A 513 0.40 -23.66 -4.88
N ASP A 514 0.50 -24.69 -5.71
CA ASP A 514 -0.48 -24.99 -6.76
C ASP A 514 -0.80 -23.78 -7.66
N MET A 515 0.22 -22.95 -7.91
CA MET A 515 0.06 -21.78 -8.78
C MET A 515 -0.33 -22.23 -10.20
N PRO A 516 -1.44 -21.71 -10.76
CA PRO A 516 -1.87 -22.10 -12.10
C PRO A 516 -0.85 -21.69 -13.16
N GLY A 517 -0.76 -22.46 -14.24
CA GLY A 517 0.11 -22.15 -15.37
C GLY A 517 -0.32 -20.85 -16.06
N ARG A 518 0.66 -20.14 -16.65
CA ARG A 518 0.41 -18.86 -17.34
C ARG A 518 -0.64 -18.96 -18.46
N ASN A 519 -0.68 -20.10 -19.15
CA ASN A 519 -1.65 -20.35 -20.23
C ASN A 519 -2.99 -20.90 -19.73
N GLU A 520 -3.07 -21.26 -18.46
CA GLU A 520 -4.28 -21.78 -17.83
C GLU A 520 -5.07 -20.65 -17.15
N LEU A 521 -4.42 -19.95 -16.23
CA LEU A 521 -5.00 -18.80 -15.52
C LEU A 521 -3.86 -17.88 -15.03
N PRO A 522 -3.46 -16.88 -15.83
CA PRO A 522 -2.36 -15.99 -15.43
C PRO A 522 -2.73 -15.14 -14.22
N LEU A 523 -1.86 -15.13 -13.22
CA LEU A 523 -1.99 -14.25 -12.06
C LEU A 523 -1.40 -12.87 -12.36
N GLN A 524 -1.89 -11.86 -11.65
CA GLN A 524 -1.44 -10.46 -11.78
C GLN A 524 -0.06 -10.26 -11.14
N ALA A 525 0.84 -9.65 -11.89
CA ALA A 525 2.09 -9.06 -11.42
C ALA A 525 2.59 -8.03 -12.46
N VAL A 526 3.67 -7.31 -12.17
CA VAL A 526 4.33 -6.39 -13.13
C VAL A 526 5.00 -7.13 -14.29
N GLU A 527 5.23 -8.42 -14.15
CA GLU A 527 5.70 -9.40 -15.14
C GLU A 527 5.05 -10.76 -14.82
N PRO A 528 5.19 -11.78 -15.65
CA PRO A 528 4.68 -13.10 -15.30
C PRO A 528 5.20 -13.55 -13.95
N PRO A 529 4.31 -13.82 -12.97
CA PRO A 529 4.72 -14.21 -11.64
C PRO A 529 5.31 -15.62 -11.62
N SER A 530 6.09 -15.90 -10.59
CA SER A 530 6.67 -17.21 -10.34
C SER A 530 6.16 -17.78 -9.01
N ALA A 531 6.06 -19.11 -8.93
CA ALA A 531 5.68 -19.79 -7.70
C ALA A 531 6.69 -19.53 -6.58
N ASP A 532 7.97 -19.44 -6.93
CA ASP A 532 9.07 -19.14 -6.01
C ASP A 532 9.64 -17.75 -6.29
N SER A 533 9.82 -16.97 -5.23
CA SER A 533 10.49 -15.67 -5.27
C SER A 533 11.30 -15.45 -3.99
N TRP A 534 12.45 -14.78 -4.10
CA TRP A 534 13.29 -14.51 -2.95
C TRP A 534 14.18 -13.29 -3.15
N GLY A 535 14.59 -12.71 -2.03
CA GLY A 535 15.48 -11.57 -2.00
C GLY A 535 16.14 -11.39 -0.63
N TYR A 536 17.02 -10.41 -0.53
CA TYR A 536 17.70 -10.07 0.70
C TYR A 536 17.82 -8.55 0.90
N ARG A 537 18.04 -8.17 2.15
CA ARG A 537 18.27 -6.81 2.59
C ARG A 537 19.48 -6.76 3.50
N LEU A 538 20.38 -5.81 3.26
CA LEU A 538 21.59 -5.59 4.03
C LEU A 538 21.57 -4.18 4.59
N GLY A 539 21.90 -4.04 5.88
CA GLY A 539 22.01 -2.74 6.54
C GLY A 539 23.32 -2.64 7.31
N GLY A 540 23.85 -1.44 7.39
CA GLY A 540 25.01 -1.14 8.22
C GLY A 540 24.93 0.25 8.82
N SER A 541 25.37 0.41 10.07
CA SER A 541 25.45 1.73 10.71
C SER A 541 26.64 1.83 11.65
N LEU A 542 27.12 3.08 11.80
CA LEU A 542 28.18 3.46 12.74
C LEU A 542 27.63 4.55 13.65
N THR A 543 27.77 4.40 14.95
CA THR A 543 27.34 5.42 15.93
C THR A 543 28.57 6.12 16.49
N TYR A 544 28.71 7.41 16.20
CA TYR A 544 29.72 8.29 16.77
C TYR A 544 29.09 9.17 17.85
N GLU A 545 29.46 8.96 19.09
CA GLU A 545 28.92 9.70 20.23
C GLU A 545 29.79 10.92 20.55
N GLY A 546 29.15 12.02 21.00
CA GLY A 546 29.86 13.19 21.51
C GLY A 546 30.76 13.91 20.50
N VAL A 547 30.45 13.84 19.20
CA VAL A 547 31.29 14.42 18.12
C VAL A 547 31.45 15.93 18.30
N LEU A 548 30.38 16.64 18.68
CA LEU A 548 30.37 18.08 18.98
C LEU A 548 29.42 18.33 20.16
N GLY A 549 29.96 18.45 21.38
CA GLY A 549 29.20 18.93 22.53
C GLY A 549 27.90 18.16 22.84
N GLY A 550 27.91 16.82 22.76
CA GLY A 550 26.75 15.97 23.04
C GLY A 550 25.94 15.54 21.80
N VAL A 551 26.40 15.88 20.60
CA VAL A 551 25.82 15.41 19.32
C VAL A 551 26.32 14.01 19.02
N SER A 552 25.41 13.08 18.78
CA SER A 552 25.70 11.77 18.17
C SER A 552 25.38 11.78 16.70
N VAL A 553 26.27 11.18 15.88
CA VAL A 553 26.15 11.11 14.42
C VAL A 553 26.12 9.65 13.99
N ILE A 554 25.17 9.28 13.12
CA ILE A 554 24.88 7.90 12.76
C ILE A 554 24.81 7.78 11.22
N PRO A 555 25.95 7.66 10.51
CA PRO A 555 25.93 7.25 9.11
C PRO A 555 25.42 5.83 8.99
N SER A 556 24.61 5.58 7.94
CA SER A 556 24.00 4.29 7.66
C SER A 556 23.93 4.02 6.16
N VAL A 557 23.89 2.75 5.80
CA VAL A 557 23.62 2.27 4.45
C VAL A 557 22.60 1.14 4.51
N ILE A 558 21.70 1.08 3.51
CA ILE A 558 20.78 -0.03 3.31
C ILE A 558 20.83 -0.41 1.84
N PHE A 559 20.92 -1.70 1.56
CA PHE A 559 20.83 -2.26 0.21
C PHE A 559 19.77 -3.33 0.18
N THR A 560 18.89 -3.29 -0.84
CA THR A 560 17.89 -4.33 -1.06
C THR A 560 18.07 -4.94 -2.43
N HIS A 561 17.83 -6.24 -2.56
CA HIS A 561 17.89 -6.96 -3.82
C HIS A 561 16.85 -8.08 -3.85
N ASP A 562 15.90 -7.95 -4.74
CA ASP A 562 14.95 -9.02 -5.08
C ASP A 562 15.63 -9.87 -6.17
N VAL A 563 16.16 -11.02 -5.79
CA VAL A 563 17.17 -11.74 -6.60
C VAL A 563 16.55 -12.51 -7.73
N ARG A 564 15.48 -13.25 -7.45
CA ARG A 564 14.84 -14.11 -8.44
C ARG A 564 13.37 -14.29 -8.12
N GLY A 565 12.57 -14.29 -9.17
CA GLY A 565 11.14 -14.52 -9.15
C GLY A 565 10.33 -13.30 -8.73
N THR A 566 9.12 -13.22 -9.25
CA THR A 566 8.17 -12.14 -8.94
C THR A 566 6.98 -12.71 -8.20
N THR A 567 6.71 -12.19 -7.00
CA THR A 567 5.57 -12.61 -6.19
C THR A 567 4.27 -12.11 -6.82
N PRO A 568 3.23 -12.96 -6.99
CA PRO A 568 1.94 -12.52 -7.51
C PRO A 568 1.27 -11.45 -6.61
N SER A 569 0.49 -10.56 -7.24
CA SER A 569 -0.36 -9.60 -6.54
C SER A 569 -1.45 -10.29 -5.70
N PRO A 570 -1.88 -9.70 -4.57
CA PRO A 570 -1.69 -8.31 -4.17
C PRO A 570 -0.43 -8.03 -3.35
N VAL A 571 0.32 -9.03 -2.89
CA VAL A 571 1.46 -8.84 -1.97
C VAL A 571 2.67 -8.23 -2.66
N SER A 572 3.04 -8.73 -3.85
CA SER A 572 4.19 -8.24 -4.65
C SER A 572 5.48 -8.04 -3.85
N THR A 573 5.76 -8.95 -2.89
CA THR A 573 6.92 -8.87 -1.97
C THR A 573 8.23 -8.71 -2.74
N PHE A 574 8.41 -9.50 -3.81
CA PHE A 574 9.60 -9.49 -4.66
C PHE A 574 9.23 -9.23 -6.12
N VAL A 575 10.06 -8.45 -6.81
CA VAL A 575 10.07 -8.25 -8.26
C VAL A 575 11.48 -8.59 -8.75
N GLU A 576 11.62 -9.60 -9.61
CA GLU A 576 12.92 -10.09 -10.06
C GLU A 576 13.85 -8.99 -10.52
N GLU A 577 15.09 -8.98 -10.01
CA GLU A 577 16.17 -8.02 -10.27
C GLU A 577 15.94 -6.60 -9.72
N ARG A 578 14.84 -6.31 -9.01
CA ARG A 578 14.63 -5.00 -8.39
C ARG A 578 15.62 -4.77 -7.25
N LYS A 579 16.19 -3.56 -7.21
CA LYS A 579 17.18 -3.14 -6.22
C LYS A 579 16.89 -1.76 -5.68
N SER A 580 17.35 -1.49 -4.46
CA SER A 580 17.46 -0.14 -3.96
C SER A 580 18.69 0.03 -3.09
N PHE A 581 19.24 1.25 -3.05
CA PHE A 581 20.36 1.62 -2.21
C PHE A 581 20.05 2.92 -1.50
N THR A 582 20.14 2.91 -0.17
CA THR A 582 19.93 4.10 0.65
C THR A 582 21.19 4.42 1.44
N VAL A 583 21.64 5.67 1.36
CA VAL A 583 22.65 6.23 2.26
C VAL A 583 21.96 7.22 3.19
N GLY A 584 22.24 7.13 4.47
CA GLY A 584 21.64 7.97 5.49
C GLY A 584 22.65 8.55 6.46
N LEU A 585 22.33 9.71 7.00
CA LEU A 585 23.02 10.36 8.10
C LEU A 585 22.00 10.74 9.17
N GLY A 586 22.02 10.02 10.28
CA GLY A 586 21.25 10.35 11.49
C GLY A 586 22.03 11.28 12.41
N VAL A 587 21.34 12.17 13.08
CA VAL A 587 21.88 13.06 14.12
C VAL A 587 20.96 13.01 15.34
N ASN A 588 21.55 12.88 16.54
CA ASN A 588 20.84 12.99 17.81
C ASN A 588 21.56 13.99 18.71
N TYR A 589 20.83 14.96 19.25
CA TYR A 589 21.35 15.91 20.20
C TYR A 589 20.52 15.88 21.49
N ILE A 590 21.17 15.39 22.56
CA ILE A 590 20.64 15.33 23.93
C ILE A 590 19.27 14.61 24.01
N ASN A 591 19.01 13.64 23.11
CA ASN A 591 17.75 12.89 23.00
C ASN A 591 16.48 13.75 22.82
N ARG A 592 16.63 15.02 22.45
CA ARG A 592 15.52 15.95 22.18
C ARG A 592 15.42 16.30 20.71
N TRP A 593 16.56 16.63 20.09
CA TRP A 593 16.61 16.88 18.66
C TRP A 593 17.08 15.63 17.94
N THR A 594 16.29 15.18 17.00
CA THR A 594 16.71 14.15 16.06
C THR A 594 16.63 14.68 14.64
N GLY A 595 17.62 14.37 13.83
CA GLY A 595 17.65 14.72 12.43
C GLY A 595 18.05 13.52 11.60
N SER A 596 17.55 13.42 10.37
CA SER A 596 18.02 12.46 9.38
C SER A 596 18.03 13.08 8.00
N LEU A 597 19.08 12.82 7.25
CA LEU A 597 19.21 13.11 5.83
C LEU A 597 19.48 11.79 5.12
N SER A 598 18.73 11.46 4.09
CA SER A 598 18.95 10.23 3.32
C SER A 598 18.80 10.49 1.82
N TYR A 599 19.55 9.74 1.02
CA TYR A 599 19.35 9.58 -0.41
C TYR A 599 19.00 8.13 -0.69
N THR A 600 17.95 7.90 -1.45
CA THR A 600 17.55 6.56 -1.91
C THR A 600 17.54 6.54 -3.42
N ASN A 601 18.24 5.55 -3.99
CA ASN A 601 18.23 5.23 -5.41
C ASN A 601 17.50 3.91 -5.62
N PHE A 602 16.54 3.90 -6.54
CA PHE A 602 15.79 2.72 -6.97
C PHE A 602 16.26 2.31 -8.36
N PHE A 603 16.68 1.07 -8.58
CA PHE A 603 17.24 0.61 -9.83
C PHE A 603 17.07 -0.89 -10.05
N GLY A 604 17.41 -1.36 -11.25
CA GLY A 604 17.24 -2.75 -11.64
C GLY A 604 15.80 -3.09 -12.03
N ALA A 605 15.61 -4.23 -12.66
CA ALA A 605 14.35 -4.69 -13.24
C ALA A 605 13.75 -3.80 -14.37
N GLY A 606 14.37 -2.64 -14.70
CA GLY A 606 13.86 -1.72 -15.74
C GLY A 606 12.40 -1.32 -15.49
N ALA A 607 11.57 -1.28 -16.52
CA ALA A 607 10.15 -0.91 -16.43
C ALA A 607 9.27 -1.82 -15.54
N ARG A 608 9.80 -2.96 -15.06
CA ARG A 608 9.14 -3.82 -14.06
C ARG A 608 9.24 -3.24 -12.64
N ASN A 609 10.25 -2.42 -12.38
CA ASN A 609 10.38 -1.67 -11.13
C ASN A 609 9.57 -0.38 -11.22
N LEU A 610 8.32 -0.41 -10.75
CA LEU A 610 7.39 0.72 -10.85
C LEU A 610 7.83 1.98 -10.07
N VAL A 611 8.91 1.88 -9.31
CA VAL A 611 9.51 3.02 -8.59
C VAL A 611 10.92 3.33 -9.09
N ASN A 612 11.29 2.85 -10.29
CA ASN A 612 12.64 3.00 -10.87
C ASN A 612 13.08 4.46 -11.03
N ASP A 613 12.12 5.38 -11.18
CA ASP A 613 12.33 6.82 -11.35
C ASP A 613 11.99 7.64 -10.08
N ARG A 614 11.91 6.99 -8.91
CA ARG A 614 11.56 7.64 -7.64
C ARG A 614 12.76 7.95 -6.74
N ASP A 615 13.92 8.18 -7.35
CA ASP A 615 15.11 8.60 -6.63
C ASP A 615 14.88 9.89 -5.87
N GLN A 616 15.26 9.89 -4.58
CA GLN A 616 14.88 10.99 -3.72
C GLN A 616 15.89 11.28 -2.62
N ILE A 617 15.90 12.53 -2.20
CA ILE A 617 16.53 12.99 -0.97
C ILE A 617 15.42 13.27 0.05
N ARG A 618 15.57 12.79 1.28
CA ARG A 618 14.68 13.08 2.40
C ARG A 618 15.45 13.72 3.54
N LEU A 619 14.90 14.82 4.06
CA LEU A 619 15.31 15.44 5.30
C LEU A 619 14.18 15.33 6.31
N ARG A 620 14.50 14.94 7.54
CA ARG A 620 13.59 15.02 8.67
C ARG A 620 14.31 15.63 9.86
N VAL A 621 13.63 16.54 10.57
CA VAL A 621 14.08 17.09 11.83
C VAL A 621 12.92 17.00 12.82
N SER A 622 13.18 16.50 14.01
CA SER A 622 12.16 16.36 15.05
C SER A 622 12.69 16.90 16.38
N TYR A 623 11.77 17.47 17.15
CA TYR A 623 12.01 17.93 18.53
C TYR A 623 10.99 17.29 19.46
N SER A 624 11.47 16.62 20.51
CA SER A 624 10.64 16.06 21.58
C SER A 624 10.71 16.96 22.81
N PHE A 625 9.54 17.35 23.29
CA PHE A 625 9.37 18.30 24.39
C PHE A 625 9.52 17.63 25.75
#